data_18d3317d6514c3e2ca87192624d1b538
#
_entry.id   18d3317d6514c3e2ca87192624d1b538
#
_cell.length_a   1.000
_cell.length_b   1.000
_cell.length_c   1.000
_cell.angle_alpha   90.00
_cell.angle_beta   90.00
_cell.angle_gamma   90.00
#
_symmetry.space_group_name_H-M   'P 1'
#
loop_
_entity.id
_entity.type
_entity.pdbx_description
1 polymer ?
#
loop_
_entity_poly.entity_id
_entity_poly.type
_entity_poly.pdbx_seq_one_letter_code
_entity_poly.pdbx_strand_id
1 'polypeptide(L)'
;MVALVAMLSVALLMLVAETLHSRRVRRVAHLAFGPGARAQRWTLLAPALRVLSATALAWGMATLMTIEPHVHVSGEVSEEEWRHLVLVLDVSPSMLLRDAGVNGDESRSQRAAELIDSLFERVPIGKFKITVIATYNGAKPVVEDTRDIELVRHVLSEVDMRYAFKAGSTRLFDGIAEAARIGRPWRTKSAMMVIVSDGDTVPATGMPELPPSFGGTLVIGVGDNVSGKFI
;
A
#
# COMPACT_ATOMS: atom_id res chain seq x y z
N MET A 1 -19.52 -14.92 21.39
CA MET A 1 -20.19 -16.18 21.86
C MET A 1 -19.54 -17.42 21.22
N VAL A 2 -19.38 -17.48 19.90
CA VAL A 2 -18.78 -18.64 19.18
C VAL A 2 -17.36 -18.97 19.67
N ALA A 3 -16.49 -17.96 19.81
CA ALA A 3 -15.11 -18.16 20.29
C ALA A 3 -15.04 -18.77 21.70
N LEU A 4 -15.94 -18.37 22.56
CA LEU A 4 -16.00 -18.87 23.95
C LEU A 4 -16.48 -20.33 23.99
N VAL A 5 -17.45 -20.69 23.15
CA VAL A 5 -17.92 -22.07 23.02
C VAL A 5 -16.81 -22.96 22.46
N ALA A 6 -16.10 -22.52 21.41
CA ALA A 6 -14.98 -23.23 20.81
C ALA A 6 -13.85 -23.45 21.85
N MET A 7 -13.49 -22.42 22.60
CA MET A 7 -12.49 -22.48 23.65
C MET A 7 -12.86 -23.53 24.72
N LEU A 8 -14.09 -23.46 25.23
CA LEU A 8 -14.57 -24.39 26.29
C LEU A 8 -14.62 -25.85 25.78
N SER A 9 -15.05 -26.06 24.54
CA SER A 9 -15.10 -27.40 23.91
C SER A 9 -13.71 -28.00 23.78
N VAL A 10 -12.74 -27.23 23.30
CA VAL A 10 -11.34 -27.67 23.18
C VAL A 10 -10.72 -27.92 24.56
N ALA A 11 -10.97 -27.04 25.53
CA ALA A 11 -10.48 -27.22 26.90
C ALA A 11 -10.99 -28.53 27.51
N LEU A 12 -12.27 -28.82 27.36
CA LEU A 12 -12.87 -30.05 27.87
C LEU A 12 -12.28 -31.29 27.20
N LEU A 13 -12.18 -31.28 25.86
CA LEU A 13 -11.60 -32.41 25.12
C LEU A 13 -10.14 -32.65 25.51
N MET A 14 -9.35 -31.58 25.64
CA MET A 14 -7.95 -31.69 26.05
C MET A 14 -7.79 -32.17 27.49
N LEU A 15 -8.64 -31.75 28.43
CA LEU A 15 -8.67 -32.24 29.79
C LEU A 15 -8.97 -33.75 29.84
N VAL A 16 -9.96 -34.21 29.07
CA VAL A 16 -10.28 -35.64 28.99
C VAL A 16 -9.11 -36.43 28.40
N ALA A 17 -8.57 -35.96 27.27
CA ALA A 17 -7.43 -36.60 26.61
C ALA A 17 -6.22 -36.69 27.56
N GLU A 18 -5.89 -35.61 28.24
CA GLU A 18 -4.73 -35.56 29.15
C GLU A 18 -4.92 -36.42 30.40
N THR A 19 -6.14 -36.52 30.93
CA THR A 19 -6.43 -37.42 32.04
C THR A 19 -6.27 -38.90 31.63
N LEU A 20 -6.73 -39.26 30.44
CA LEU A 20 -6.55 -40.61 29.89
C LEU A 20 -5.07 -40.91 29.62
N HIS A 21 -4.36 -39.92 29.02
CA HIS A 21 -2.91 -40.04 28.75
C HIS A 21 -2.13 -40.22 30.07
N SER A 22 -2.38 -39.38 31.05
CA SER A 22 -1.74 -39.46 32.38
C SER A 22 -1.98 -40.80 33.08
N ARG A 23 -3.19 -41.36 32.97
CA ARG A 23 -3.49 -42.70 33.49
C ARG A 23 -2.67 -43.77 32.77
N ARG A 24 -2.53 -43.70 31.43
CA ARG A 24 -1.68 -44.65 30.66
C ARG A 24 -0.22 -44.53 31.07
N VAL A 25 0.31 -43.30 31.08
CA VAL A 25 1.72 -43.05 31.43
C VAL A 25 2.04 -43.58 32.81
N ARG A 26 1.18 -43.35 33.82
CA ARG A 26 1.38 -43.90 35.17
C ARG A 26 1.41 -45.42 35.22
N ARG A 27 0.57 -46.10 34.43
CA ARG A 27 0.62 -47.61 34.31
C ARG A 27 1.91 -48.11 33.73
N VAL A 28 2.35 -47.48 32.63
CA VAL A 28 3.59 -47.86 31.93
C VAL A 28 4.82 -47.54 32.77
N ALA A 29 4.84 -46.34 33.40
CA ALA A 29 5.94 -45.92 34.24
C ALA A 29 6.18 -46.87 35.42
N HIS A 30 5.11 -47.39 36.03
CA HIS A 30 5.21 -48.36 37.12
C HIS A 30 5.83 -49.69 36.65
N LEU A 31 5.51 -50.11 35.43
CA LEU A 31 6.08 -51.36 34.85
C LEU A 31 7.55 -51.14 34.42
N ALA A 32 7.92 -49.98 33.89
CA ALA A 32 9.23 -49.69 33.35
C ALA A 32 10.28 -49.30 34.41
N PHE A 33 9.87 -48.60 35.49
CA PHE A 33 10.80 -48.01 36.46
C PHE A 33 10.64 -48.56 37.89
N GLY A 34 9.70 -49.51 38.10
CA GLY A 34 9.45 -50.11 39.40
C GLY A 34 8.72 -49.22 40.38
N PRO A 35 8.44 -49.74 41.61
CA PRO A 35 7.59 -49.05 42.61
C PRO A 35 8.18 -47.80 43.25
N GLY A 36 9.48 -47.50 43.05
CA GLY A 36 10.19 -46.34 43.59
C GLY A 36 10.36 -45.18 42.62
N ALA A 37 9.88 -45.27 41.37
CA ALA A 37 10.08 -44.26 40.37
C ALA A 37 9.30 -42.96 40.71
N ARG A 38 10.04 -41.88 40.96
CA ARG A 38 9.48 -40.55 41.18
C ARG A 38 9.56 -39.78 39.86
N ALA A 39 8.39 -39.31 39.35
CA ALA A 39 8.35 -38.39 38.23
C ALA A 39 9.02 -37.05 38.60
N GLN A 40 9.82 -36.49 37.73
CA GLN A 40 10.39 -35.16 37.90
C GLN A 40 9.25 -34.13 38.00
N ARG A 41 9.42 -33.07 38.82
CA ARG A 41 8.41 -32.02 39.02
C ARG A 41 7.95 -31.39 37.71
N TRP A 42 8.84 -31.28 36.73
CA TRP A 42 8.53 -30.78 35.41
C TRP A 42 7.46 -31.58 34.67
N THR A 43 7.45 -32.89 34.78
CA THR A 43 6.45 -33.77 34.16
C THR A 43 5.04 -33.61 34.70
N LEU A 44 4.90 -33.01 35.89
CA LEU A 44 3.61 -32.69 36.47
C LEU A 44 3.00 -31.39 35.89
N LEU A 45 3.85 -30.48 35.38
CA LEU A 45 3.40 -29.25 34.77
C LEU A 45 3.05 -29.41 33.30
N ALA A 46 3.65 -30.39 32.60
CA ALA A 46 3.48 -30.60 31.17
C ALA A 46 2.00 -30.78 30.75
N PRO A 47 1.16 -31.56 31.45
CA PRO A 47 -0.26 -31.69 31.13
C PRO A 47 -1.00 -30.34 31.16
N ALA A 48 -0.79 -29.56 32.23
CA ALA A 48 -1.43 -28.25 32.36
C ALA A 48 -1.02 -27.27 31.25
N LEU A 49 0.27 -27.25 30.90
CA LEU A 49 0.78 -26.40 29.84
C LEU A 49 0.20 -26.79 28.46
N ARG A 50 0.05 -28.09 28.18
CA ARG A 50 -0.56 -28.56 26.90
C ARG A 50 -2.03 -28.14 26.82
N VAL A 51 -2.80 -28.28 27.87
CA VAL A 51 -4.21 -27.87 27.90
C VAL A 51 -4.30 -26.35 27.72
N LEU A 52 -3.48 -25.57 28.42
CA LEU A 52 -3.46 -24.12 28.30
C LEU A 52 -3.11 -23.62 26.90
N SER A 53 -2.04 -24.18 26.33
CA SER A 53 -1.60 -23.76 24.99
C SER A 53 -2.61 -24.12 23.91
N ALA A 54 -3.20 -25.30 23.93
CA ALA A 54 -4.22 -25.71 22.99
C ALA A 54 -5.49 -24.87 23.11
N THR A 55 -5.90 -24.56 24.32
CA THR A 55 -7.07 -23.72 24.61
C THR A 55 -6.84 -22.28 24.14
N ALA A 56 -5.67 -21.71 24.41
CA ALA A 56 -5.30 -20.37 23.98
C ALA A 56 -5.24 -20.28 22.44
N LEU A 57 -4.68 -21.28 21.78
CA LEU A 57 -4.63 -21.37 20.32
C LEU A 57 -6.04 -21.41 19.71
N ALA A 58 -6.91 -22.26 20.26
CA ALA A 58 -8.29 -22.39 19.80
C ALA A 58 -9.07 -21.08 19.97
N TRP A 59 -8.87 -20.40 21.09
CA TRP A 59 -9.49 -19.10 21.32
C TRP A 59 -8.96 -18.04 20.38
N GLY A 60 -7.65 -17.95 20.18
CA GLY A 60 -7.03 -17.02 19.24
C GLY A 60 -7.51 -17.22 17.80
N MET A 61 -7.55 -18.47 17.31
CA MET A 61 -8.07 -18.78 15.98
C MET A 61 -9.55 -18.43 15.84
N ALA A 62 -10.38 -18.79 16.83
CA ALA A 62 -11.80 -18.47 16.79
C ALA A 62 -12.06 -16.96 16.85
N THR A 63 -11.23 -16.22 17.60
CA THR A 63 -11.30 -14.76 17.66
C THR A 63 -10.91 -14.15 16.32
N LEU A 64 -9.82 -14.61 15.70
CA LEU A 64 -9.40 -14.15 14.37
C LEU A 64 -10.48 -14.40 13.29
N MET A 65 -11.19 -15.52 13.36
CA MET A 65 -12.28 -15.82 12.44
C MET A 65 -13.53 -14.94 12.66
N THR A 66 -13.67 -14.33 13.85
CA THR A 66 -14.80 -13.45 14.16
C THR A 66 -14.45 -11.96 14.01
N ILE A 67 -13.17 -11.62 13.82
CA ILE A 67 -12.76 -10.27 13.46
C ILE A 67 -13.13 -10.10 11.99
N GLU A 68 -14.20 -9.36 11.76
CA GLU A 68 -14.46 -8.84 10.41
C GLU A 68 -13.27 -7.94 10.06
N PRO A 69 -12.66 -8.14 8.88
CA PRO A 69 -11.65 -7.20 8.41
C PRO A 69 -12.31 -5.83 8.41
N HIS A 70 -11.90 -4.96 9.30
CA HIS A 70 -12.27 -3.56 9.26
C HIS A 70 -11.59 -2.95 8.04
N VAL A 71 -12.12 -3.28 6.86
CA VAL A 71 -11.97 -2.39 5.72
C VAL A 71 -12.66 -1.12 6.20
N HIS A 72 -11.91 -0.06 6.36
CA HIS A 72 -12.50 1.27 6.52
C HIS A 72 -13.26 1.55 5.23
N VAL A 73 -14.47 1.03 5.17
CA VAL A 73 -15.48 1.50 4.24
C VAL A 73 -15.89 2.85 4.83
N SER A 74 -15.10 3.88 4.54
CA SER A 74 -15.57 5.25 4.57
C SER A 74 -16.89 5.20 3.84
N GLY A 75 -17.99 5.56 4.52
CA GLY A 75 -19.37 5.31 4.08
C GLY A 75 -19.48 5.34 2.57
N GLU A 76 -20.17 4.38 1.97
CA GLU A 76 -20.24 4.17 0.52
C GLU A 76 -20.42 5.51 -0.19
N VAL A 77 -19.31 6.10 -0.60
CA VAL A 77 -19.34 7.25 -1.50
C VAL A 77 -19.91 6.70 -2.78
N SER A 78 -21.07 7.19 -3.18
CA SER A 78 -21.69 6.74 -4.43
C SER A 78 -20.65 6.88 -5.55
N GLU A 79 -20.67 5.97 -6.53
CA GLU A 79 -19.74 6.06 -7.67
C GLU A 79 -19.77 7.45 -8.34
N GLU A 80 -20.90 8.14 -8.21
CA GLU A 80 -21.12 9.49 -8.72
C GLU A 80 -20.43 10.60 -7.91
N GLU A 81 -20.03 10.35 -6.66
CA GLU A 81 -19.38 11.33 -5.80
C GLU A 81 -17.86 11.27 -5.86
N TRP A 82 -17.29 10.21 -6.42
CA TRP A 82 -15.85 10.07 -6.55
C TRP A 82 -15.25 11.16 -7.45
N ARG A 83 -14.15 11.70 -7.00
CA ARG A 83 -13.30 12.59 -7.78
C ARG A 83 -12.06 11.82 -8.25
N HIS A 84 -11.44 12.32 -9.31
CA HIS A 84 -10.25 11.73 -9.88
C HIS A 84 -9.06 12.68 -9.72
N LEU A 85 -7.94 12.13 -9.26
CA LEU A 85 -6.67 12.83 -9.22
C LEU A 85 -5.71 12.13 -10.19
N VAL A 86 -5.31 12.83 -11.24
CA VAL A 86 -4.38 12.30 -12.24
C VAL A 86 -3.02 12.94 -12.04
N LEU A 87 -2.02 12.13 -11.70
CA LEU A 87 -0.63 12.53 -11.58
C LEU A 87 0.09 12.22 -12.88
N VAL A 88 0.58 13.24 -13.57
CA VAL A 88 1.42 13.12 -14.78
C VAL A 88 2.84 13.42 -14.36
N LEU A 89 3.69 12.39 -14.32
CA LEU A 89 5.03 12.46 -13.77
C LEU A 89 6.07 12.34 -14.88
N ASP A 90 6.94 13.30 -14.95
CA ASP A 90 8.15 13.21 -15.75
C ASP A 90 9.14 12.25 -15.07
N VAL A 91 9.54 11.21 -15.80
CA VAL A 91 10.51 10.23 -15.36
C VAL A 91 11.74 10.19 -16.29
N SER A 92 11.99 11.30 -16.97
CA SER A 92 13.18 11.45 -17.81
C SER A 92 14.48 11.39 -16.98
N PRO A 93 15.63 11.10 -17.61
CA PRO A 93 16.91 11.05 -16.91
C PRO A 93 17.28 12.35 -16.19
N SER A 94 16.83 13.51 -16.67
CA SER A 94 17.05 14.81 -16.02
C SER A 94 16.45 14.88 -14.60
N MET A 95 15.39 14.12 -14.33
CA MET A 95 14.80 14.01 -13.00
C MET A 95 15.71 13.37 -11.95
N LEU A 96 16.83 12.78 -12.36
CA LEU A 96 17.85 12.24 -11.43
C LEU A 96 18.88 13.27 -11.00
N LEU A 97 18.93 14.44 -11.63
CA LEU A 97 19.85 15.50 -11.24
C LEU A 97 19.61 15.87 -9.78
N ARG A 98 20.72 16.01 -9.05
CA ARG A 98 20.70 16.43 -7.65
C ARG A 98 20.94 17.94 -7.59
N ASP A 99 19.88 18.68 -7.75
CA ASP A 99 19.84 20.14 -7.71
C ASP A 99 18.51 20.66 -7.15
N ALA A 100 17.72 19.77 -6.59
CA ALA A 100 16.45 20.08 -5.97
C ALA A 100 16.54 20.09 -4.43
N GLY A 101 15.45 20.48 -3.78
CA GLY A 101 15.39 20.63 -2.33
C GLY A 101 15.98 21.96 -1.83
N VAL A 102 15.85 22.20 -0.53
CA VAL A 102 16.29 23.47 0.09
C VAL A 102 17.81 23.64 0.01
N ASN A 103 18.54 22.56 0.08
CA ASN A 103 20.02 22.53 0.07
C ASN A 103 20.61 22.20 -1.31
N GLY A 104 19.77 21.85 -2.30
CA GLY A 104 20.24 21.43 -3.63
C GLY A 104 20.95 20.08 -3.66
N ASP A 105 20.64 19.17 -2.72
CA ASP A 105 21.26 17.85 -2.56
C ASP A 105 20.31 16.69 -2.85
N GLU A 106 19.04 17.00 -3.07
CA GLU A 106 17.99 16.02 -3.42
C GLU A 106 17.92 15.84 -4.96
N SER A 107 17.52 14.64 -5.38
CA SER A 107 17.14 14.47 -6.79
C SER A 107 15.79 15.13 -7.06
N ARG A 108 15.58 15.58 -8.29
CA ARG A 108 14.30 16.17 -8.72
C ARG A 108 13.15 15.18 -8.53
N SER A 109 13.38 13.88 -8.77
CA SER A 109 12.39 12.81 -8.53
C SER A 109 12.08 12.63 -7.04
N GLN A 110 13.07 12.68 -6.14
CA GLN A 110 12.83 12.65 -4.71
C GLN A 110 12.00 13.84 -4.26
N ARG A 111 12.37 15.04 -4.73
CA ARG A 111 11.62 16.25 -4.44
C ARG A 111 10.19 16.21 -4.96
N ALA A 112 9.97 15.63 -6.14
CA ALA A 112 8.64 15.41 -6.69
C ALA A 112 7.79 14.52 -5.78
N ALA A 113 8.34 13.39 -5.31
CA ALA A 113 7.65 12.48 -4.40
C ALA A 113 7.25 13.16 -3.08
N GLU A 114 8.16 13.93 -2.47
CA GLU A 114 7.88 14.70 -1.25
C GLU A 114 6.76 15.73 -1.43
N LEU A 115 6.77 16.46 -2.55
CA LEU A 115 5.75 17.45 -2.84
C LEU A 115 4.38 16.82 -3.06
N ILE A 116 4.33 15.66 -3.72
CA ILE A 116 3.09 14.89 -3.88
C ILE A 116 2.61 14.35 -2.54
N ASP A 117 3.50 13.84 -1.69
CA ASP A 117 3.14 13.35 -0.36
C ASP A 117 2.57 14.49 0.50
N SER A 118 3.22 15.66 0.50
CA SER A 118 2.69 16.88 1.13
C SER A 118 1.34 17.32 0.58
N LEU A 119 1.07 17.10 -0.71
CA LEU A 119 -0.25 17.34 -1.30
C LEU A 119 -1.29 16.36 -0.74
N PHE A 120 -0.93 15.08 -0.60
CA PHE A 120 -1.81 14.05 -0.05
C PHE A 120 -2.19 14.31 1.42
N GLU A 121 -1.29 14.91 2.19
CA GLU A 121 -1.58 15.30 3.57
C GLU A 121 -2.57 16.47 3.69
N ARG A 122 -2.61 17.34 2.69
CA ARG A 122 -3.42 18.58 2.70
C ARG A 122 -4.76 18.44 2.02
N VAL A 123 -4.92 17.47 1.15
CA VAL A 123 -6.16 17.25 0.39
C VAL A 123 -6.94 16.09 1.04
N PRO A 124 -8.28 16.15 1.14
CA PRO A 124 -9.09 15.04 1.64
C PRO A 124 -9.12 13.89 0.62
N ILE A 125 -7.97 13.21 0.50
CA ILE A 125 -7.70 12.25 -0.57
C ILE A 125 -8.65 11.04 -0.53
N GLY A 126 -9.26 10.73 0.63
CA GLY A 126 -10.19 9.59 0.79
C GLY A 126 -11.45 9.64 -0.09
N LYS A 127 -11.66 10.75 -0.82
CA LYS A 127 -12.73 10.88 -1.83
C LYS A 127 -12.21 10.87 -3.25
N PHE A 128 -10.93 10.54 -3.44
CA PHE A 128 -10.31 10.53 -4.76
C PHE A 128 -9.93 9.12 -5.18
N LYS A 129 -10.11 8.85 -6.46
CA LYS A 129 -9.46 7.76 -7.18
C LYS A 129 -8.22 8.33 -7.86
N ILE A 130 -7.08 7.71 -7.69
CA ILE A 130 -5.79 8.23 -8.14
C ILE A 130 -5.31 7.43 -9.35
N THR A 131 -4.89 8.15 -10.38
CA THR A 131 -4.22 7.61 -11.57
C THR A 131 -2.83 8.20 -11.67
N VAL A 132 -1.82 7.37 -11.86
CA VAL A 132 -0.42 7.78 -12.05
C VAL A 132 0.01 7.44 -13.46
N ILE A 133 0.45 8.45 -14.20
CA ILE A 133 0.96 8.33 -15.57
C ILE A 133 2.41 8.76 -15.56
N ALA A 134 3.31 7.83 -15.90
CA ALA A 134 4.71 8.15 -16.13
C ALA A 134 4.90 8.60 -17.57
N THR A 135 5.74 9.63 -17.74
CA THR A 135 6.07 10.20 -19.04
C THR A 135 7.58 10.31 -19.21
N TYR A 136 8.05 9.86 -20.37
CA TYR A 136 9.40 10.09 -20.86
C TYR A 136 9.34 10.09 -22.40
N ASN A 137 9.81 9.04 -23.06
CA ASN A 137 9.66 8.86 -24.51
C ASN A 137 8.30 8.24 -24.84
N GLY A 138 7.23 8.93 -24.46
CA GLY A 138 5.85 8.49 -24.50
C GLY A 138 5.19 8.56 -23.14
N ALA A 139 3.98 8.04 -23.02
CA ALA A 139 3.22 7.99 -21.77
C ALA A 139 2.76 6.58 -21.44
N LYS A 140 2.79 6.22 -20.16
CA LYS A 140 2.28 4.94 -19.67
C LYS A 140 1.57 5.12 -18.35
N PRO A 141 0.31 4.71 -18.22
CA PRO A 141 -0.33 4.61 -16.92
C PRO A 141 0.38 3.50 -16.11
N VAL A 142 0.80 3.84 -14.91
CA VAL A 142 1.47 2.92 -13.97
C VAL A 142 0.46 2.38 -12.97
N VAL A 143 -0.44 3.26 -12.55
CA VAL A 143 -1.58 2.94 -11.68
C VAL A 143 -2.80 3.62 -12.25
N GLU A 144 -3.93 2.91 -12.34
CA GLU A 144 -5.19 3.47 -12.80
C GLU A 144 -6.26 3.32 -11.72
N ASP A 145 -6.97 4.42 -11.46
CA ASP A 145 -8.23 4.50 -10.69
C ASP A 145 -8.17 3.83 -9.30
N THR A 146 -7.00 3.88 -8.63
CA THR A 146 -6.81 3.29 -7.31
C THR A 146 -7.33 4.18 -6.19
N ARG A 147 -7.77 3.56 -5.11
CA ARG A 147 -8.09 4.21 -3.82
C ARG A 147 -6.98 3.99 -2.78
N ASP A 148 -6.00 3.17 -3.13
CA ASP A 148 -4.89 2.82 -2.24
C ASP A 148 -3.77 3.86 -2.34
N ILE A 149 -3.73 4.75 -1.36
CA ILE A 149 -2.72 5.80 -1.26
C ILE A 149 -1.34 5.22 -1.01
N GLU A 150 -1.26 4.15 -0.22
CA GLU A 150 0.02 3.52 0.11
C GLU A 150 0.64 2.86 -1.12
N LEU A 151 -0.18 2.28 -2.00
CA LEU A 151 0.28 1.81 -3.31
C LEU A 151 0.89 2.96 -4.12
N VAL A 152 0.23 4.12 -4.15
CA VAL A 152 0.74 5.29 -4.90
C VAL A 152 2.05 5.79 -4.29
N ARG A 153 2.14 5.90 -2.96
CA ARG A 153 3.39 6.28 -2.26
C ARG A 153 4.53 5.33 -2.59
N HIS A 154 4.27 4.03 -2.53
CA HIS A 154 5.26 3.00 -2.87
C HIS A 154 5.75 3.13 -4.31
N VAL A 155 4.84 3.31 -5.26
CA VAL A 155 5.17 3.52 -6.69
C VAL A 155 6.03 4.78 -6.87
N LEU A 156 5.72 5.87 -6.17
CA LEU A 156 6.48 7.12 -6.28
C LEU A 156 7.88 7.04 -5.66
N SER A 157 8.06 6.29 -4.57
CA SER A 157 9.31 6.24 -3.80
C SER A 157 10.24 5.10 -4.21
N GLU A 158 9.70 3.94 -4.58
CA GLU A 158 10.49 2.71 -4.73
C GLU A 158 10.54 2.16 -6.15
N VAL A 159 9.55 2.51 -7.01
CA VAL A 159 9.50 1.99 -8.37
C VAL A 159 10.23 2.92 -9.33
N ASP A 160 11.30 2.42 -9.94
CA ASP A 160 11.98 3.15 -11.01
C ASP A 160 11.20 3.03 -12.33
N MET A 161 10.27 3.95 -12.53
CA MET A 161 9.37 3.98 -13.69
C MET A 161 10.09 4.21 -15.03
N ARG A 162 11.37 4.63 -15.01
CA ARG A 162 12.15 4.84 -16.25
C ARG A 162 12.35 3.55 -17.03
N TYR A 163 12.44 2.41 -16.36
CA TYR A 163 12.58 1.11 -17.02
C TYR A 163 11.40 0.71 -17.90
N ALA A 164 10.27 1.40 -17.77
CA ALA A 164 9.12 1.22 -18.66
C ALA A 164 9.33 1.82 -20.05
N PHE A 165 10.38 2.65 -20.25
CA PHE A 165 10.60 3.42 -21.47
C PHE A 165 11.93 3.07 -22.14
N LYS A 166 11.98 3.26 -23.47
CA LYS A 166 13.23 3.25 -24.23
C LYS A 166 13.88 4.64 -24.14
N ALA A 167 15.19 4.70 -24.33
CA ALA A 167 15.89 5.98 -24.42
C ALA A 167 15.34 6.83 -25.58
N GLY A 168 15.21 8.13 -25.36
CA GLY A 168 14.66 9.06 -26.35
C GLY A 168 14.55 10.47 -25.77
N SER A 169 13.82 11.34 -26.43
CA SER A 169 13.51 12.68 -25.94
C SER A 169 12.25 12.68 -25.06
N THR A 170 12.21 13.58 -24.09
CA THR A 170 11.06 13.77 -23.21
C THR A 170 9.84 14.25 -24.00
N ARG A 171 8.71 13.61 -23.78
CA ARG A 171 7.43 13.89 -24.44
C ARG A 171 6.31 14.09 -23.41
N LEU A 172 6.43 15.15 -22.62
CA LEU A 172 5.50 15.46 -21.54
C LEU A 172 4.04 15.54 -22.01
N PHE A 173 3.80 16.08 -23.21
CA PHE A 173 2.45 16.23 -23.73
C PHE A 173 1.76 14.91 -24.06
N ASP A 174 2.51 13.83 -24.28
CA ASP A 174 1.93 12.50 -24.41
C ASP A 174 1.24 12.06 -23.12
N GLY A 175 1.81 12.41 -21.95
CA GLY A 175 1.19 12.15 -20.66
C GLY A 175 -0.10 12.93 -20.44
N ILE A 176 -0.12 14.19 -20.86
CA ILE A 176 -1.33 15.01 -20.82
C ILE A 176 -2.40 14.46 -21.77
N ALA A 177 -2.02 14.03 -22.97
CA ALA A 177 -2.93 13.40 -23.92
C ALA A 177 -3.49 12.07 -23.39
N GLU A 178 -2.67 11.27 -22.71
CA GLU A 178 -3.09 10.03 -22.07
C GLU A 178 -4.03 10.30 -20.91
N ALA A 179 -3.72 11.29 -20.06
CA ALA A 179 -4.64 11.75 -19.00
C ALA A 179 -5.99 12.19 -19.58
N ALA A 180 -5.97 12.95 -20.68
CA ALA A 180 -7.17 13.37 -21.39
C ALA A 180 -7.96 12.17 -21.93
N ARG A 181 -7.29 11.14 -22.47
CA ARG A 181 -7.91 9.91 -22.94
C ARG A 181 -8.62 9.16 -21.83
N ILE A 182 -7.94 8.97 -20.69
CA ILE A 182 -8.48 8.27 -19.50
C ILE A 182 -9.65 9.05 -18.91
N GLY A 183 -9.54 10.37 -18.84
CA GLY A 183 -10.55 11.24 -18.23
C GLY A 183 -11.80 11.49 -19.08
N ARG A 184 -11.83 11.08 -20.36
CA ARG A 184 -12.99 11.33 -21.24
C ARG A 184 -14.34 10.84 -20.72
N PRO A 185 -14.44 9.63 -20.13
CA PRO A 185 -15.72 9.12 -19.65
C PRO A 185 -16.18 9.72 -18.32
N TRP A 186 -15.33 10.50 -17.63
CA TRP A 186 -15.65 11.00 -16.30
C TRP A 186 -16.61 12.21 -16.35
N ARG A 187 -17.27 12.44 -15.23
CA ARG A 187 -18.18 13.59 -15.10
C ARG A 187 -17.45 14.92 -15.27
N THR A 188 -18.17 15.90 -15.77
CA THR A 188 -17.66 17.27 -15.88
C THR A 188 -17.13 17.77 -14.53
N LYS A 189 -15.91 18.31 -14.53
CA LYS A 189 -15.22 18.87 -13.34
C LYS A 189 -15.02 17.89 -12.18
N SER A 190 -15.04 16.58 -12.44
CA SER A 190 -14.78 15.56 -11.43
C SER A 190 -13.30 15.20 -11.28
N ALA A 191 -12.45 15.63 -12.21
CA ALA A 191 -11.03 15.33 -12.23
C ALA A 191 -10.15 16.57 -12.02
N MET A 192 -9.01 16.37 -11.35
CA MET A 192 -7.92 17.32 -11.24
C MET A 192 -6.64 16.67 -11.78
N MET A 193 -5.86 17.39 -12.55
CA MET A 193 -4.57 16.93 -13.04
C MET A 193 -3.43 17.64 -12.29
N VAL A 194 -2.42 16.88 -11.90
CA VAL A 194 -1.17 17.39 -11.34
C VAL A 194 -0.05 16.95 -12.25
N ILE A 195 0.68 17.89 -12.81
CA ILE A 195 1.83 17.66 -13.67
C ILE A 195 3.09 17.96 -12.89
N VAL A 196 4.04 17.04 -12.85
CA VAL A 196 5.33 17.22 -12.20
C VAL A 196 6.43 16.98 -13.23
N SER A 197 7.23 18.01 -13.51
CA SER A 197 8.32 17.98 -14.49
C SER A 197 9.34 19.05 -14.14
N ASP A 198 10.55 18.88 -14.65
CA ASP A 198 11.59 19.92 -14.59
C ASP A 198 11.52 20.93 -15.76
N GLY A 199 10.60 20.70 -16.70
CA GLY A 199 10.34 21.62 -17.80
C GLY A 199 11.39 21.63 -18.91
N ASP A 200 12.30 20.68 -18.94
CA ASP A 200 13.41 20.63 -19.92
C ASP A 200 12.95 20.63 -21.38
N THR A 201 11.77 20.09 -21.64
CA THR A 201 11.25 19.97 -23.01
C THR A 201 9.79 20.40 -23.07
N VAL A 202 9.56 21.64 -23.45
CA VAL A 202 8.21 22.15 -23.75
C VAL A 202 8.06 22.19 -25.27
N PRO A 203 7.17 21.37 -25.86
CA PRO A 203 6.95 21.38 -27.29
C PRO A 203 6.41 22.73 -27.79
N ALA A 204 6.81 23.13 -29.00
CA ALA A 204 6.25 24.30 -29.64
C ALA A 204 4.77 24.14 -30.04
N THR A 205 4.30 22.89 -30.11
CA THR A 205 2.89 22.55 -30.33
C THR A 205 2.11 22.85 -29.05
N GLY A 206 0.99 23.55 -29.16
CA GLY A 206 0.18 23.89 -27.98
C GLY A 206 -0.20 22.69 -27.13
N MET A 207 -0.57 22.96 -25.88
CA MET A 207 -1.01 21.94 -24.92
C MET A 207 -2.21 21.16 -25.48
N PRO A 208 -2.27 19.82 -25.29
CA PRO A 208 -3.42 19.01 -25.66
C PRO A 208 -4.71 19.51 -25.01
N GLU A 209 -5.82 19.47 -25.75
CA GLU A 209 -7.13 19.83 -25.22
C GLU A 209 -7.56 18.83 -24.13
N LEU A 210 -7.95 19.36 -22.98
CA LEU A 210 -8.48 18.56 -21.88
C LEU A 210 -9.99 18.43 -22.00
N PRO A 211 -10.54 17.24 -21.75
CA PRO A 211 -11.99 17.04 -21.72
C PRO A 211 -12.62 17.82 -20.55
N PRO A 212 -13.94 18.11 -20.62
CA PRO A 212 -14.67 18.86 -19.59
C PRO A 212 -14.64 18.22 -18.21
N SER A 213 -14.22 16.95 -18.10
CA SER A 213 -14.05 16.24 -16.83
C SER A 213 -12.97 16.84 -15.95
N PHE A 214 -11.94 17.48 -16.54
CA PHE A 214 -10.92 18.17 -15.77
C PHE A 214 -11.41 19.55 -15.33
N GLY A 215 -11.51 19.73 -14.02
CA GLY A 215 -11.89 21.00 -13.40
C GLY A 215 -10.71 21.94 -13.13
N GLY A 216 -9.48 21.43 -13.19
CA GLY A 216 -8.27 22.20 -12.97
C GLY A 216 -7.00 21.39 -13.22
N THR A 217 -5.89 22.12 -13.43
CA THR A 217 -4.54 21.57 -13.58
C THR A 217 -3.60 22.31 -12.66
N LEU A 218 -2.81 21.56 -11.88
CA LEU A 218 -1.70 22.07 -11.09
C LEU A 218 -0.40 21.64 -11.75
N VAL A 219 0.52 22.56 -11.95
CA VAL A 219 1.85 22.27 -12.46
C VAL A 219 2.87 22.51 -11.36
N ILE A 220 3.70 21.49 -11.09
CA ILE A 220 4.77 21.52 -10.11
C ILE A 220 6.10 21.42 -10.87
N GLY A 221 6.85 22.50 -10.87
CA GLY A 221 8.21 22.51 -11.40
C GLY A 221 9.18 22.00 -10.32
N VAL A 222 10.09 21.11 -10.69
CA VAL A 222 11.15 20.60 -9.81
C VAL A 222 12.52 20.89 -10.43
N GLY A 223 13.50 21.26 -9.59
CA GLY A 223 14.85 21.62 -10.03
C GLY A 223 15.30 22.97 -9.49
N ASP A 224 16.49 23.41 -9.90
CA ASP A 224 17.00 24.73 -9.56
C ASP A 224 16.21 25.81 -10.31
N ASN A 225 15.69 26.78 -9.58
CA ASN A 225 14.90 27.89 -10.14
C ASN A 225 15.77 29.09 -10.58
N VAL A 226 17.08 29.03 -10.36
CA VAL A 226 17.99 30.16 -10.60
C VAL A 226 18.95 29.88 -11.76
N SER A 227 19.51 28.67 -11.78
CA SER A 227 20.48 28.28 -12.81
C SER A 227 20.11 26.91 -13.38
N GLY A 228 19.69 26.89 -14.66
CA GLY A 228 19.55 25.61 -15.37
C GLY A 228 20.90 24.89 -15.46
N LYS A 229 20.91 23.58 -15.27
CA LYS A 229 22.11 22.74 -15.52
C LYS A 229 22.00 22.14 -16.92
N PHE A 230 23.08 22.26 -17.69
CA PHE A 230 23.20 21.49 -18.93
C PHE A 230 23.38 20.01 -18.60
N ILE A 231 22.69 19.16 -19.35
CA ILE A 231 22.77 17.70 -19.30
C ILE A 231 23.70 17.20 -20.38
#